data_0b436827dade05e05abc87027f7a2b91
#
_entry.id   0b436827dade05e05abc87027f7a2b91
#
_cell.length_a   1.000
_cell.length_b   1.000
_cell.length_c   1.000
_cell.angle_alpha   90.00
_cell.angle_beta   90.00
_cell.angle_gamma   90.00
#
_symmetry.space_group_name_H-M   'P 1'
#
loop_
_entity.id
_entity.type
_entity.pdbx_description
1 polymer ?
#
loop_
_entity_poly.entity_id
_entity_poly.type
_entity_poly.pdbx_seq_one_letter_code
_entity_poly.pdbx_strand_id
1 'polypeptide(L)'
;MLWSLSASIILIALSAAEPASPFDVGDKSQLFVDHVLVREARNVSFTLVHGRKHPANPLVKADQPWEGWRLEIYGNVIYDDDEKLFKMWYIGEDTEAFPDYATLYATSPDGVHWDKPLVGTVRTPKYEKHNVVAEQVLLASVIKDKADADPARRYKMICWLQRDQGYHTMVSPDGLNWTRLSQAPLCRGGDVITGYFDETRGLYVAFPKIGFTVRGHDRRVFWLTTSKDFQTWTEPKLVLTPDLRDDASSLARIEEVRPILDVPDDPNLMRTEFYGIGAYPAESCTLAFVWVFTINNNARYGNQEGPGELQLAVSRDLENWERPFRTPCVPRGKIGEWDCGFFDTQSRALRVGDEVWLYYGGSSYTHGTPCLYRAEGTGRGTKYTGSIGLAIWQLDRFVSVDAPAEGGTLTTAPVVFTGDRLEVNARTKAAGSVVVRLCDAAGKPLEGYAGSDPITGDSLRHVVTWGGKKDVTSLAGKPVVLVFDLKDAELFAFAFRKD
;
A
#
# COMPACT_ATOMS: atom_id res chain seq x y z
N MET A 1 -8.18 -8.37 35.13
CA MET A 1 -8.10 -6.91 35.34
C MET A 1 -8.42 -6.25 34.00
N LEU A 2 -9.58 -5.62 33.93
CA LEU A 2 -10.06 -4.94 32.73
C LEU A 2 -9.31 -3.61 32.60
N TRP A 3 -8.52 -3.44 31.54
CA TRP A 3 -7.94 -2.17 31.17
C TRP A 3 -8.92 -1.46 30.22
N SER A 4 -9.51 -0.39 30.69
CA SER A 4 -10.31 0.53 29.87
C SER A 4 -9.36 1.35 29.00
N LEU A 5 -9.47 1.21 27.69
CA LEU A 5 -8.85 2.10 26.72
C LEU A 5 -9.57 3.45 26.77
N SER A 6 -8.93 4.43 27.38
CA SER A 6 -9.36 5.83 27.33
C SER A 6 -9.02 6.41 25.97
N ALA A 7 -10.03 6.72 25.16
CA ALA A 7 -9.88 7.49 23.95
C ALA A 7 -9.42 8.91 24.30
N SER A 8 -8.19 9.28 23.94
CA SER A 8 -7.69 10.64 24.11
C SER A 8 -8.28 11.53 23.03
N ILE A 9 -9.17 12.44 23.43
CA ILE A 9 -9.68 13.52 22.60
C ILE A 9 -8.55 14.51 22.40
N ILE A 10 -7.97 14.55 21.18
CA ILE A 10 -6.98 15.57 20.82
C ILE A 10 -7.73 16.80 20.34
N LEU A 11 -7.82 17.82 21.18
CA LEU A 11 -8.27 19.15 20.79
C LEU A 11 -7.10 19.86 20.12
N ILE A 12 -7.04 19.88 18.79
CA ILE A 12 -6.07 20.69 18.05
C ILE A 12 -6.69 22.10 17.88
N ALA A 13 -6.32 23.01 18.75
CA ALA A 13 -6.57 24.43 18.54
C ALA A 13 -5.45 24.98 17.65
N LEU A 14 -5.70 25.11 16.35
CA LEU A 14 -4.81 25.81 15.43
C LEU A 14 -5.04 27.32 15.54
N SER A 15 -3.99 28.08 15.82
CA SER A 15 -4.00 29.54 15.82
C SER A 15 -4.27 30.06 14.41
N ALA A 16 -5.02 31.18 14.31
CA ALA A 16 -5.33 31.84 13.04
C ALA A 16 -4.03 32.32 12.35
N ALA A 17 -3.51 31.52 11.41
CA ALA A 17 -2.56 31.94 10.41
C ALA A 17 -3.34 32.57 9.23
N GLU A 18 -2.70 33.46 8.46
CA GLU A 18 -3.24 34.05 7.23
C GLU A 18 -3.88 32.99 6.34
N PRO A 19 -4.91 33.31 5.53
CA PRO A 19 -5.58 32.32 4.70
C PRO A 19 -4.58 31.71 3.74
N ALA A 20 -4.19 30.47 4.00
CA ALA A 20 -3.38 29.69 3.08
C ALA A 20 -4.09 29.69 1.70
N SER A 21 -3.31 29.72 0.63
CA SER A 21 -3.85 29.57 -0.73
C SER A 21 -4.79 28.36 -0.79
N PRO A 22 -5.95 28.49 -1.44
CA PRO A 22 -6.90 27.39 -1.50
C PRO A 22 -6.28 26.17 -2.21
N PHE A 23 -6.61 24.97 -1.75
CA PHE A 23 -6.18 23.75 -2.40
C PHE A 23 -6.95 23.54 -3.71
N ASP A 24 -6.25 23.35 -4.81
CA ASP A 24 -6.86 22.92 -6.06
C ASP A 24 -7.14 21.40 -6.00
N VAL A 25 -8.41 21.05 -5.83
CA VAL A 25 -8.85 19.65 -5.79
C VAL A 25 -9.37 19.16 -7.15
N GLY A 26 -9.54 20.07 -8.11
CA GLY A 26 -10.02 19.74 -9.44
C GLY A 26 -11.35 18.97 -9.40
N ASP A 27 -11.35 17.82 -10.09
CA ASP A 27 -12.45 16.83 -10.06
C ASP A 27 -12.04 15.50 -9.39
N LYS A 28 -10.94 15.51 -8.61
CA LYS A 28 -10.36 14.32 -7.99
C LYS A 28 -11.00 14.01 -6.64
N SER A 29 -11.14 12.71 -6.33
CA SER A 29 -11.55 12.24 -5.01
C SER A 29 -10.53 12.66 -3.94
N GLN A 30 -11.00 13.29 -2.89
CA GLN A 30 -10.20 13.75 -1.74
C GLN A 30 -10.48 12.85 -0.55
N LEU A 31 -9.44 12.13 -0.12
CA LEU A 31 -9.49 11.20 1.01
C LEU A 31 -9.07 11.93 2.29
N PHE A 32 -9.65 11.54 3.43
CA PHE A 32 -9.26 12.01 4.77
C PHE A 32 -8.18 11.13 5.41
N VAL A 33 -7.23 10.66 4.62
CA VAL A 33 -6.11 9.80 5.06
C VAL A 33 -4.98 10.59 5.73
N ASP A 34 -4.96 11.89 5.51
CA ASP A 34 -4.12 12.89 6.16
C ASP A 34 -4.98 14.06 6.66
N HIS A 35 -4.37 15.03 7.32
CA HIS A 35 -5.08 16.21 7.83
C HIS A 35 -4.91 17.47 6.95
N VAL A 36 -4.31 17.34 5.76
CA VAL A 36 -3.96 18.50 4.91
C VAL A 36 -5.19 19.32 4.54
N LEU A 37 -6.33 18.68 4.27
CA LEU A 37 -7.58 19.36 3.96
C LEU A 37 -8.44 19.67 5.20
N VAL A 38 -8.01 19.31 6.40
CA VAL A 38 -8.79 19.51 7.63
C VAL A 38 -8.45 20.83 8.28
N ARG A 39 -9.38 21.78 8.27
CA ARG A 39 -9.28 23.06 8.98
C ARG A 39 -9.73 22.93 10.44
N GLU A 40 -10.80 22.19 10.67
CA GLU A 40 -11.38 21.99 11.99
C GLU A 40 -12.13 20.66 12.07
N ALA A 41 -11.99 19.98 13.20
CA ALA A 41 -12.70 18.75 13.52
C ALA A 41 -13.25 18.86 14.96
N ARG A 42 -14.58 18.69 15.12
CA ARG A 42 -15.27 18.77 16.42
C ARG A 42 -16.10 17.51 16.64
N ASN A 43 -15.89 16.84 17.74
CA ASN A 43 -16.60 15.63 18.16
C ASN A 43 -16.62 14.55 17.04
N VAL A 44 -15.50 14.39 16.35
CA VAL A 44 -15.22 13.32 15.37
C VAL A 44 -13.88 12.67 15.65
N SER A 45 -13.71 11.43 15.21
CA SER A 45 -12.45 10.69 15.28
C SER A 45 -12.05 10.20 13.89
N PHE A 46 -10.72 10.10 13.65
CA PHE A 46 -10.19 9.49 12.43
C PHE A 46 -9.85 8.04 12.73
N THR A 47 -10.42 7.12 11.99
CA THR A 47 -10.28 5.67 12.22
C THR A 47 -9.69 5.00 10.99
N LEU A 48 -8.60 4.22 11.20
CA LEU A 48 -8.03 3.39 10.16
C LEU A 48 -9.00 2.25 9.79
N VAL A 49 -9.34 2.13 8.52
CA VAL A 49 -10.14 1.01 8.01
C VAL A 49 -9.20 -0.11 7.58
N HIS A 50 -9.35 -1.26 8.23
CA HIS A 50 -8.55 -2.43 7.91
C HIS A 50 -8.97 -3.09 6.60
N GLY A 51 -7.99 -3.53 5.81
CA GLY A 51 -8.24 -4.38 4.65
C GLY A 51 -8.91 -5.69 5.07
N ARG A 52 -10.03 -5.99 4.44
CA ARG A 52 -10.75 -7.26 4.64
C ARG A 52 -10.01 -8.38 3.93
N LYS A 53 -9.45 -9.31 4.68
CA LYS A 53 -8.84 -10.51 4.11
C LYS A 53 -9.86 -11.32 3.33
N HIS A 54 -9.48 -11.76 2.12
CA HIS A 54 -10.36 -12.61 1.32
C HIS A 54 -10.59 -13.96 2.02
N PRO A 55 -11.85 -14.48 2.05
CA PRO A 55 -12.16 -15.69 2.82
C PRO A 55 -11.47 -16.96 2.31
N ALA A 56 -11.05 -16.99 1.03
CA ALA A 56 -10.28 -18.10 0.46
C ALA A 56 -8.77 -18.04 0.72
N ASN A 57 -8.27 -17.02 1.47
CA ASN A 57 -6.85 -16.93 1.78
C ASN A 57 -6.31 -18.15 2.55
N PRO A 58 -5.06 -18.56 2.27
CA PRO A 58 -4.18 -18.04 1.23
C PRO A 58 -4.57 -18.50 -0.18
N LEU A 59 -4.51 -17.58 -1.15
CA LEU A 59 -4.91 -17.85 -2.54
C LEU A 59 -3.87 -18.67 -3.31
N VAL A 60 -2.58 -18.43 -3.06
CA VAL A 60 -1.48 -19.15 -3.73
C VAL A 60 -0.56 -19.73 -2.68
N LYS A 61 -0.34 -21.04 -2.77
CA LYS A 61 0.53 -21.83 -1.89
C LYS A 61 1.62 -22.51 -2.71
N ALA A 62 2.74 -22.85 -2.07
CA ALA A 62 3.75 -23.71 -2.68
C ALA A 62 3.18 -25.12 -2.82
N ASP A 63 2.82 -25.50 -4.04
CA ASP A 63 2.25 -26.81 -4.40
C ASP A 63 2.96 -27.46 -5.60
N GLN A 64 3.96 -26.76 -6.16
CA GLN A 64 4.79 -27.28 -7.23
C GLN A 64 6.22 -27.52 -6.72
N PRO A 65 6.91 -28.61 -7.17
CA PRO A 65 8.23 -28.96 -6.63
C PRO A 65 9.30 -27.88 -6.85
N TRP A 66 9.18 -27.06 -7.88
CA TRP A 66 10.12 -25.96 -8.16
C TRP A 66 9.84 -24.67 -7.37
N GLU A 67 8.75 -24.59 -6.62
CA GLU A 67 8.42 -23.46 -5.75
C GLU A 67 9.13 -23.54 -4.40
N GLY A 68 9.64 -24.71 -4.05
CA GLY A 68 10.28 -24.94 -2.77
C GLY A 68 9.26 -25.01 -1.63
N TRP A 69 9.62 -24.46 -0.49
CA TRP A 69 8.83 -24.59 0.75
C TRP A 69 7.99 -23.37 1.09
N ARG A 70 8.19 -22.24 0.42
CA ARG A 70 7.48 -20.98 0.65
C ARG A 70 7.34 -20.17 -0.64
N LEU A 71 6.31 -19.33 -0.65
CA LEU A 71 6.12 -18.29 -1.67
C LEU A 71 6.11 -16.92 -1.01
N GLU A 72 6.58 -15.92 -1.75
CA GLU A 72 6.47 -14.51 -1.42
C GLU A 72 5.93 -13.76 -2.64
N ILE A 73 5.08 -12.73 -2.42
CA ILE A 73 4.59 -11.94 -3.55
C ILE A 73 5.70 -11.05 -4.13
N TYR A 74 6.86 -10.96 -3.52
CA TYR A 74 8.00 -10.17 -4.01
C TYR A 74 8.01 -9.97 -5.53
N GLY A 75 7.03 -9.23 -6.01
CA GLY A 75 6.68 -9.11 -7.41
C GLY A 75 5.46 -8.22 -7.60
N ASN A 76 4.63 -8.56 -8.55
CA ASN A 76 3.45 -7.76 -8.85
C ASN A 76 2.29 -8.59 -9.41
N VAL A 77 1.09 -8.05 -9.26
CA VAL A 77 -0.12 -8.48 -9.98
C VAL A 77 -0.58 -7.33 -10.86
N ILE A 78 -0.94 -7.63 -12.09
CA ILE A 78 -1.61 -6.69 -12.99
C ILE A 78 -2.88 -7.32 -13.55
N TYR A 79 -3.84 -6.51 -13.94
CA TYR A 79 -4.93 -6.94 -14.81
C TYR A 79 -4.57 -6.61 -16.26
N ASP A 80 -4.50 -7.63 -17.09
CA ASP A 80 -4.28 -7.50 -18.51
C ASP A 80 -5.62 -7.39 -19.22
N ASP A 81 -6.01 -6.17 -19.59
CA ASP A 81 -7.30 -5.88 -20.21
C ASP A 81 -7.39 -6.31 -21.68
N ASP A 82 -6.28 -6.62 -22.34
CA ASP A 82 -6.27 -7.21 -23.69
C ASP A 82 -6.62 -8.71 -23.62
N GLU A 83 -6.01 -9.42 -22.68
CA GLU A 83 -6.22 -10.86 -22.48
C GLU A 83 -7.37 -11.17 -21.49
N LYS A 84 -7.87 -10.16 -20.76
CA LYS A 84 -8.90 -10.29 -19.71
C LYS A 84 -8.48 -11.23 -18.60
N LEU A 85 -7.21 -11.17 -18.20
CA LEU A 85 -6.60 -12.01 -17.19
C LEU A 85 -5.84 -11.17 -16.14
N PHE A 86 -5.89 -11.62 -14.91
CA PHE A 86 -4.89 -11.23 -13.91
C PHE A 86 -3.62 -12.03 -14.17
N LYS A 87 -2.47 -11.37 -14.07
CA LYS A 87 -1.14 -11.95 -14.22
C LYS A 87 -0.33 -11.62 -12.98
N MET A 88 0.33 -12.63 -12.43
CA MET A 88 1.14 -12.51 -11.20
C MET A 88 2.58 -12.94 -11.50
N TRP A 89 3.53 -12.13 -11.06
CA TRP A 89 4.94 -12.49 -10.92
C TRP A 89 5.23 -12.58 -9.42
N TYR A 90 5.73 -13.73 -8.98
CA TYR A 90 5.96 -14.03 -7.56
C TYR A 90 7.23 -14.84 -7.39
N ILE A 91 7.68 -15.06 -6.17
CA ILE A 91 8.93 -15.77 -5.86
C ILE A 91 8.65 -17.10 -5.19
N GLY A 92 9.41 -18.13 -5.64
CA GLY A 92 9.59 -19.41 -4.98
C GLY A 92 11.06 -19.66 -4.69
N GLU A 93 11.33 -20.63 -3.84
CA GLU A 93 12.68 -20.90 -3.33
C GLU A 93 13.05 -22.38 -3.42
N ASP A 94 13.17 -22.95 -4.64
CA ASP A 94 13.90 -24.20 -4.86
C ASP A 94 15.36 -23.88 -5.22
N THR A 95 16.20 -23.73 -4.20
CA THR A 95 17.61 -23.34 -4.35
C THR A 95 18.49 -24.40 -5.00
N GLU A 96 18.02 -25.64 -5.18
CA GLU A 96 18.75 -26.68 -5.91
C GLU A 96 18.61 -26.52 -7.42
N ALA A 97 17.42 -26.13 -7.88
CA ALA A 97 17.13 -25.94 -9.30
C ALA A 97 17.40 -24.51 -9.77
N PHE A 98 17.14 -23.53 -8.91
CA PHE A 98 17.22 -22.10 -9.19
C PHE A 98 17.97 -21.42 -8.05
N PRO A 99 19.31 -21.42 -8.06
CA PRO A 99 20.08 -20.73 -7.04
C PRO A 99 19.73 -19.24 -7.04
N ASP A 100 19.61 -18.68 -5.85
CA ASP A 100 19.41 -17.24 -5.62
C ASP A 100 18.07 -16.65 -6.10
N TYR A 101 16.95 -17.33 -5.85
CA TYR A 101 15.58 -16.93 -6.18
C TYR A 101 15.14 -17.12 -7.63
N ALA A 102 13.89 -17.52 -7.78
CA ALA A 102 13.22 -17.67 -9.05
C ALA A 102 11.94 -16.82 -9.09
N THR A 103 11.79 -16.00 -10.13
CA THR A 103 10.52 -15.35 -10.42
C THR A 103 9.63 -16.29 -11.23
N LEU A 104 8.48 -16.59 -10.67
CA LEU A 104 7.47 -17.48 -11.23
C LEU A 104 6.30 -16.66 -11.79
N TYR A 105 5.49 -17.31 -12.62
CA TYR A 105 4.35 -16.68 -13.27
C TYR A 105 3.08 -17.47 -13.04
N ALA A 106 1.98 -16.75 -12.73
CA ALA A 106 0.64 -17.32 -12.62
C ALA A 106 -0.39 -16.42 -13.29
N THR A 107 -1.52 -17.01 -13.67
CA THR A 107 -2.66 -16.31 -14.28
C THR A 107 -3.95 -16.63 -13.56
N SER A 108 -4.92 -15.71 -13.63
CA SER A 108 -6.24 -15.93 -13.06
C SER A 108 -7.31 -15.17 -13.86
N PRO A 109 -8.48 -15.76 -14.14
CA PRO A 109 -9.59 -15.06 -14.78
C PRO A 109 -10.31 -14.10 -13.82
N ASP A 110 -10.21 -14.32 -12.51
CA ASP A 110 -10.98 -13.59 -11.49
C ASP A 110 -10.10 -12.97 -10.37
N GLY A 111 -8.77 -13.20 -10.41
CA GLY A 111 -7.83 -12.74 -9.40
C GLY A 111 -7.87 -13.51 -8.07
N VAL A 112 -8.69 -14.56 -7.99
CA VAL A 112 -8.86 -15.41 -6.79
C VAL A 112 -8.39 -16.84 -7.04
N HIS A 113 -8.77 -17.42 -8.16
CA HIS A 113 -8.38 -18.77 -8.57
C HIS A 113 -7.20 -18.68 -9.54
N TRP A 114 -6.03 -19.16 -9.10
CA TRP A 114 -4.77 -18.99 -9.79
C TRP A 114 -4.29 -20.29 -10.43
N ASP A 115 -4.03 -20.22 -11.74
CA ASP A 115 -3.36 -21.27 -12.51
C ASP A 115 -1.87 -20.96 -12.65
N LYS A 116 -1.04 -22.00 -12.65
CA LYS A 116 0.42 -21.94 -12.81
C LYS A 116 0.80 -22.57 -14.16
N PRO A 117 0.65 -21.85 -15.28
CA PRO A 117 0.88 -22.40 -16.61
C PRO A 117 2.36 -22.78 -16.79
N LEU A 118 2.64 -23.90 -17.44
CA LEU A 118 3.99 -24.44 -17.65
C LEU A 118 4.70 -23.72 -18.80
N VAL A 119 4.82 -22.41 -18.69
CA VAL A 119 5.40 -21.48 -19.71
C VAL A 119 6.82 -21.04 -19.37
N GLY A 120 7.49 -21.73 -18.47
CA GLY A 120 8.81 -21.34 -17.98
C GLY A 120 9.84 -21.19 -19.10
N THR A 121 10.58 -20.07 -19.05
CA THR A 121 11.59 -19.69 -20.05
C THR A 121 13.03 -19.95 -19.58
N VAL A 122 13.21 -20.18 -18.28
CA VAL A 122 14.50 -20.49 -17.66
C VAL A 122 14.83 -21.97 -17.83
N ARG A 123 16.08 -22.31 -18.19
CA ARG A 123 16.50 -23.69 -18.33
C ARG A 123 17.09 -24.23 -17.04
N THR A 124 16.60 -25.38 -16.60
CA THR A 124 17.16 -26.14 -15.49
C THR A 124 17.21 -27.62 -15.84
N PRO A 125 18.25 -28.38 -15.44
CA PRO A 125 18.29 -29.82 -15.66
C PRO A 125 17.31 -30.58 -14.75
N LYS A 126 16.82 -29.97 -13.67
CA LYS A 126 15.94 -30.61 -12.66
C LYS A 126 14.49 -30.72 -13.11
N TYR A 127 13.98 -29.74 -13.89
CA TYR A 127 12.59 -29.70 -14.32
C TYR A 127 12.48 -29.39 -15.82
N GLU A 128 11.81 -30.26 -16.55
CA GLU A 128 11.55 -30.08 -17.98
C GLU A 128 10.47 -29.01 -18.23
N LYS A 129 9.47 -28.97 -17.37
CA LYS A 129 8.33 -28.04 -17.45
C LYS A 129 8.09 -27.38 -16.10
N HIS A 130 7.91 -26.08 -16.10
CA HIS A 130 7.69 -25.23 -14.92
C HIS A 130 7.12 -23.87 -15.34
N ASN A 131 6.88 -22.96 -14.39
CA ASN A 131 6.42 -21.60 -14.63
C ASN A 131 7.44 -20.52 -14.23
N VAL A 132 8.73 -20.87 -14.12
CA VAL A 132 9.80 -19.91 -13.83
C VAL A 132 10.14 -19.11 -15.08
N VAL A 133 10.05 -17.77 -15.00
CA VAL A 133 10.24 -16.84 -16.12
C VAL A 133 11.48 -15.94 -15.97
N ALA A 134 12.08 -15.89 -14.80
CA ALA A 134 13.38 -15.24 -14.59
C ALA A 134 14.11 -15.89 -13.41
N GLU A 135 15.44 -15.99 -13.51
CA GLU A 135 16.33 -16.45 -12.43
C GLU A 135 17.19 -15.30 -11.91
N GLN A 136 17.56 -15.36 -10.63
CA GLN A 136 18.38 -14.34 -9.95
C GLN A 136 17.72 -12.95 -9.94
N VAL A 137 16.41 -12.90 -10.14
CA VAL A 137 15.58 -11.69 -10.10
C VAL A 137 14.76 -11.71 -8.83
N LEU A 138 14.91 -10.66 -8.04
CA LEU A 138 14.14 -10.43 -6.84
C LEU A 138 13.28 -9.17 -7.03
N LEU A 139 12.03 -9.22 -6.55
CA LEU A 139 11.06 -8.13 -6.68
C LEU A 139 10.83 -7.69 -8.14
N ALA A 140 10.15 -8.55 -8.88
CA ALA A 140 9.72 -8.27 -10.25
C ALA A 140 8.52 -7.30 -10.27
N SER A 141 8.77 -5.99 -10.15
CA SER A 141 7.74 -4.96 -10.32
C SER A 141 7.41 -4.79 -11.79
N VAL A 142 6.38 -5.50 -12.27
CA VAL A 142 6.02 -5.53 -13.69
C VAL A 142 4.95 -4.49 -14.01
N ILE A 143 5.18 -3.75 -15.08
CA ILE A 143 4.27 -2.73 -15.63
C ILE A 143 3.94 -3.13 -17.07
N LYS A 144 2.64 -3.18 -17.43
CA LYS A 144 2.23 -3.27 -18.85
C LYS A 144 2.07 -1.86 -19.38
N ASP A 145 2.96 -1.46 -20.28
CA ASP A 145 2.96 -0.14 -20.90
C ASP A 145 2.42 -0.21 -22.33
N LYS A 146 1.17 0.15 -22.49
CA LYS A 146 0.51 0.19 -23.81
C LYS A 146 0.90 1.39 -24.65
N ALA A 147 1.44 2.44 -24.04
CA ALA A 147 1.83 3.67 -24.71
C ALA A 147 3.22 3.57 -25.37
N ASP A 148 4.06 2.58 -24.99
CA ASP A 148 5.36 2.39 -25.64
C ASP A 148 5.16 1.94 -27.09
N ALA A 149 5.76 2.67 -28.03
CA ALA A 149 5.64 2.40 -29.46
C ALA A 149 6.34 1.11 -29.89
N ASP A 150 7.32 0.63 -29.11
CA ASP A 150 8.05 -0.61 -29.39
C ASP A 150 7.35 -1.79 -28.71
N PRO A 151 6.75 -2.73 -29.48
CA PRO A 151 6.10 -3.91 -28.91
C PRO A 151 7.04 -4.82 -28.13
N ALA A 152 8.36 -4.79 -28.42
CA ALA A 152 9.36 -5.53 -27.64
C ALA A 152 9.50 -5.00 -26.19
N ARG A 153 8.98 -3.83 -25.90
CA ARG A 153 9.01 -3.15 -24.60
C ARG A 153 7.63 -3.05 -23.95
N ARG A 154 6.66 -3.82 -24.44
CA ARG A 154 5.27 -3.84 -23.96
C ARG A 154 5.17 -4.05 -22.44
N TYR A 155 6.01 -4.91 -21.90
CA TYR A 155 6.15 -5.11 -20.46
C TYR A 155 7.49 -4.56 -20.00
N LYS A 156 7.47 -3.93 -18.84
CA LYS A 156 8.63 -3.34 -18.19
C LYS A 156 8.73 -3.91 -16.79
N MET A 157 9.95 -4.22 -16.36
CA MET A 157 10.22 -4.72 -15.01
C MET A 157 11.27 -3.86 -14.34
N ILE A 158 10.99 -3.46 -13.12
CA ILE A 158 11.98 -2.93 -12.18
C ILE A 158 12.25 -4.04 -11.18
N CYS A 159 13.52 -4.40 -10.99
CA CYS A 159 13.90 -5.53 -10.15
C CYS A 159 15.29 -5.34 -9.53
N TRP A 160 15.61 -6.20 -8.57
CA TRP A 160 16.97 -6.37 -8.09
C TRP A 160 17.59 -7.63 -8.72
N LEU A 161 18.83 -7.52 -9.18
CA LEU A 161 19.58 -8.64 -9.74
C LEU A 161 20.65 -9.11 -8.76
N GLN A 162 20.54 -10.35 -8.29
CA GLN A 162 21.45 -10.97 -7.35
C GLN A 162 22.91 -10.92 -7.83
N ARG A 163 23.13 -11.26 -9.10
CA ARG A 163 24.47 -11.31 -9.71
C ARG A 163 25.20 -9.96 -9.64
N ASP A 164 24.50 -8.88 -9.81
CA ASP A 164 25.08 -7.55 -9.94
C ASP A 164 24.98 -6.73 -8.64
N GLN A 165 24.27 -7.23 -7.64
CA GLN A 165 23.98 -6.54 -6.37
C GLN A 165 23.46 -5.12 -6.62
N GLY A 166 22.49 -4.98 -7.54
CA GLY A 166 21.97 -3.69 -7.96
C GLY A 166 20.54 -3.76 -8.51
N TYR A 167 19.91 -2.60 -8.58
CA TYR A 167 18.57 -2.45 -9.15
C TYR A 167 18.67 -2.23 -10.65
N HIS A 168 17.84 -2.94 -11.41
CA HIS A 168 17.85 -2.94 -12.85
C HIS A 168 16.47 -2.78 -13.46
N THR A 169 16.47 -2.39 -14.74
CA THR A 169 15.28 -2.37 -15.58
C THR A 169 15.39 -3.42 -16.70
N MET A 170 14.29 -4.10 -16.93
CA MET A 170 14.16 -5.09 -18.00
C MET A 170 12.92 -4.81 -18.82
N VAL A 171 12.90 -5.29 -20.05
CA VAL A 171 11.75 -5.19 -20.97
C VAL A 171 11.40 -6.54 -21.55
N SER A 172 10.14 -6.69 -21.95
CA SER A 172 9.64 -7.93 -22.53
C SER A 172 8.46 -7.64 -23.48
N PRO A 173 8.31 -8.40 -24.58
CA PRO A 173 7.13 -8.33 -25.44
C PRO A 173 5.90 -8.99 -24.82
N ASP A 174 6.07 -9.97 -23.92
CA ASP A 174 5.04 -10.91 -23.47
C ASP A 174 4.94 -11.05 -21.94
N GLY A 175 5.87 -10.45 -21.18
CA GLY A 175 5.94 -10.60 -19.72
C GLY A 175 6.59 -11.90 -19.25
N LEU A 176 7.09 -12.74 -20.17
CA LEU A 176 7.70 -14.04 -19.89
C LEU A 176 9.19 -14.06 -20.29
N ASN A 177 9.52 -13.47 -21.44
CA ASN A 177 10.89 -13.41 -21.99
C ASN A 177 11.48 -12.04 -21.71
N TRP A 178 12.45 -11.96 -20.80
CA TRP A 178 12.98 -10.70 -20.30
C TRP A 178 14.37 -10.38 -20.85
N THR A 179 14.58 -9.13 -21.25
CA THR A 179 15.87 -8.58 -21.71
C THR A 179 16.24 -7.37 -20.87
N ARG A 180 17.48 -7.31 -20.40
CA ARG A 180 17.99 -6.14 -19.66
C ARG A 180 18.02 -4.92 -20.57
N LEU A 181 17.51 -3.80 -20.06
CA LEU A 181 17.52 -2.55 -20.80
C LEU A 181 18.89 -1.85 -20.71
N SER A 182 19.60 -1.99 -19.59
CA SER A 182 20.94 -1.42 -19.38
C SER A 182 21.84 -2.39 -18.62
N GLN A 183 23.14 -2.41 -18.95
CA GLN A 183 24.14 -3.16 -18.19
C GLN A 183 24.47 -2.49 -16.85
N ALA A 184 24.42 -1.17 -16.80
CA ALA A 184 24.58 -0.44 -15.53
C ALA A 184 23.29 -0.55 -14.70
N PRO A 185 23.41 -0.68 -13.37
CA PRO A 185 22.26 -0.64 -12.48
C PRO A 185 21.65 0.77 -12.47
N LEU A 186 20.34 0.85 -12.24
CA LEU A 186 19.61 2.08 -11.95
C LEU A 186 20.22 2.78 -10.73
N CYS A 187 20.42 2.03 -9.66
CA CYS A 187 21.22 2.41 -8.50
C CYS A 187 21.67 1.17 -7.73
N ARG A 188 22.59 1.34 -6.79
CA ARG A 188 23.00 0.28 -5.87
C ARG A 188 22.20 0.35 -4.58
N GLY A 189 21.97 -0.77 -3.91
CA GLY A 189 21.21 -0.82 -2.67
C GLY A 189 21.02 -2.23 -2.17
N GLY A 190 20.04 -2.41 -1.32
CA GLY A 190 19.63 -3.71 -0.83
C GLY A 190 18.90 -4.54 -1.90
N ASP A 191 18.07 -5.46 -1.46
CA ASP A 191 17.43 -6.47 -2.30
C ASP A 191 15.95 -6.17 -2.64
N VAL A 192 15.39 -5.07 -2.13
CA VAL A 192 13.97 -4.71 -2.31
C VAL A 192 13.83 -3.41 -3.06
N ILE A 193 13.09 -3.42 -4.15
CA ILE A 193 12.68 -2.25 -4.91
C ILE A 193 11.23 -2.42 -5.35
N THR A 194 10.41 -1.42 -5.10
CA THR A 194 9.04 -1.37 -5.59
C THR A 194 8.95 -0.37 -6.73
N GLY A 195 8.23 -0.72 -7.80
CA GLY A 195 8.07 0.19 -8.92
C GLY A 195 6.69 0.09 -9.56
N TYR A 196 6.23 1.21 -10.11
CA TYR A 196 4.98 1.30 -10.84
C TYR A 196 4.99 2.51 -11.79
N PHE A 197 4.00 2.57 -12.68
CA PHE A 197 3.71 3.77 -13.48
C PHE A 197 2.61 4.58 -12.78
N ASP A 198 2.86 5.86 -12.57
CA ASP A 198 1.90 6.82 -12.03
C ASP A 198 1.23 7.55 -13.18
N GLU A 199 0.01 7.15 -13.52
CA GLU A 199 -0.75 7.70 -14.63
C GLU A 199 -1.12 9.18 -14.39
N THR A 200 -1.29 9.57 -13.12
CA THR A 200 -1.65 10.95 -12.76
C THR A 200 -0.49 11.91 -13.03
N ARG A 201 0.75 11.46 -12.78
CA ARG A 201 1.98 12.26 -12.96
C ARG A 201 2.68 11.98 -14.28
N GLY A 202 2.30 10.91 -14.99
CA GLY A 202 2.97 10.47 -16.21
C GLY A 202 4.42 10.03 -15.97
N LEU A 203 4.70 9.38 -14.86
CA LEU A 203 6.05 9.00 -14.42
C LEU A 203 6.12 7.52 -14.05
N TYR A 204 7.24 6.88 -14.38
CA TYR A 204 7.66 5.66 -13.70
C TYR A 204 8.25 6.05 -12.36
N VAL A 205 7.78 5.41 -11.30
CA VAL A 205 8.17 5.66 -9.92
C VAL A 205 8.82 4.40 -9.37
N ALA A 206 9.93 4.54 -8.66
CA ALA A 206 10.55 3.43 -7.95
C ALA A 206 10.99 3.84 -6.55
N PHE A 207 10.81 2.92 -5.60
CA PHE A 207 11.23 3.06 -4.21
C PHE A 207 12.31 2.02 -3.87
N PRO A 208 13.59 2.30 -4.13
CA PRO A 208 14.68 1.43 -3.74
C PRO A 208 14.89 1.45 -2.22
N LYS A 209 15.08 0.27 -1.62
CA LYS A 209 15.52 0.12 -0.25
C LYS A 209 17.04 0.30 -0.18
N ILE A 210 17.49 1.37 0.41
CA ILE A 210 18.93 1.66 0.61
C ILE A 210 19.15 1.93 2.10
N GLY A 211 20.24 1.38 2.67
CA GLY A 211 20.60 1.61 4.07
C GLY A 211 20.89 3.08 4.36
N PHE A 212 20.48 3.55 5.52
CA PHE A 212 20.80 4.90 6.01
C PHE A 212 20.90 4.89 7.54
N THR A 213 21.89 5.60 8.07
CA THR A 213 22.07 5.68 9.52
C THR A 213 21.02 6.60 10.16
N VAL A 214 20.15 6.02 10.97
CA VAL A 214 19.10 6.71 11.71
C VAL A 214 19.25 6.35 13.19
N ARG A 215 19.45 7.36 14.04
CA ARG A 215 19.55 7.18 15.51
C ARG A 215 20.55 6.07 15.92
N GLY A 216 21.76 6.12 15.35
CA GLY A 216 22.86 5.23 15.69
C GLY A 216 22.83 3.83 15.10
N HIS A 217 21.82 3.48 14.30
CA HIS A 217 21.71 2.22 13.58
C HIS A 217 21.69 2.45 12.08
N ASP A 218 22.37 1.59 11.34
CA ASP A 218 22.13 1.48 9.90
C ASP A 218 20.81 0.74 9.72
N ARG A 219 19.84 1.41 9.07
CA ARG A 219 18.46 0.93 8.91
C ARG A 219 18.09 0.83 7.45
N ARG A 220 17.25 -0.14 7.11
CA ARG A 220 16.54 -0.17 5.84
C ARG A 220 15.54 0.99 5.82
N VAL A 221 15.60 1.81 4.78
CA VAL A 221 14.73 2.98 4.57
C VAL A 221 14.40 3.11 3.08
N PHE A 222 13.48 4.01 2.74
CA PHE A 222 13.06 4.19 1.36
C PHE A 222 13.58 5.48 0.75
N TRP A 223 14.01 5.31 -0.48
CA TRP A 223 14.42 6.38 -1.37
C TRP A 223 13.44 6.42 -2.56
N LEU A 224 13.34 7.56 -3.21
CA LEU A 224 12.54 7.78 -4.40
C LEU A 224 13.45 8.02 -5.59
N THR A 225 13.18 7.36 -6.70
CA THR A 225 13.70 7.70 -8.02
C THR A 225 12.58 7.63 -9.04
N THR A 226 12.63 8.47 -10.06
CA THR A 226 11.59 8.58 -11.08
C THR A 226 12.19 8.62 -12.49
N SER A 227 11.39 8.23 -13.48
CA SER A 227 11.76 8.29 -14.90
C SER A 227 10.57 8.68 -15.77
N LYS A 228 10.81 9.41 -16.85
CA LYS A 228 9.81 9.71 -17.88
C LYS A 228 9.81 8.69 -19.03
N ASP A 229 10.93 8.01 -19.26
CA ASP A 229 11.20 7.17 -20.43
C ASP A 229 11.55 5.72 -20.09
N PHE A 230 11.56 5.38 -18.78
CA PHE A 230 12.00 4.08 -18.23
C PHE A 230 13.50 3.77 -18.48
N GLN A 231 14.27 4.70 -18.99
CA GLN A 231 15.71 4.55 -19.30
C GLN A 231 16.56 5.45 -18.40
N THR A 232 16.18 6.71 -18.32
CA THR A 232 16.88 7.73 -17.56
C THR A 232 16.16 7.95 -16.24
N TRP A 233 16.86 7.69 -15.12
CA TRP A 233 16.29 7.79 -13.78
C TRP A 233 16.97 8.92 -13.01
N THR A 234 16.20 9.60 -12.15
CA THR A 234 16.74 10.61 -11.25
C THR A 234 17.64 9.99 -10.19
N GLU A 235 18.58 10.76 -9.64
CA GLU A 235 19.33 10.32 -8.47
C GLU A 235 18.37 10.02 -7.31
N PRO A 236 18.53 8.88 -6.61
CA PRO A 236 17.67 8.53 -5.50
C PRO A 236 17.67 9.59 -4.39
N LYS A 237 16.49 9.96 -3.91
CA LYS A 237 16.27 10.90 -2.81
C LYS A 237 15.66 10.15 -1.62
N LEU A 238 16.22 10.34 -0.41
CA LEU A 238 15.66 9.78 0.82
C LEU A 238 14.28 10.41 1.11
N VAL A 239 13.24 9.58 1.25
CA VAL A 239 11.87 10.06 1.42
C VAL A 239 11.15 9.49 2.66
N LEU A 240 11.53 8.32 3.16
CA LEU A 240 10.83 7.71 4.29
C LEU A 240 11.80 6.99 5.23
N THR A 241 11.80 7.39 6.51
CA THR A 241 12.58 6.78 7.59
C THR A 241 11.71 6.49 8.81
N PRO A 242 12.03 5.46 9.62
CA PRO A 242 11.41 5.26 10.92
C PRO A 242 11.66 6.45 11.86
N ASP A 243 10.67 6.80 12.67
CA ASP A 243 10.76 7.86 13.67
C ASP A 243 10.83 7.31 15.12
N LEU A 244 10.79 8.20 16.12
CA LEU A 244 10.83 7.80 17.53
C LEU A 244 9.58 7.01 17.96
N ARG A 245 8.42 7.25 17.35
CA ARG A 245 7.19 6.50 17.65
C ARG A 245 7.30 5.05 17.17
N ASP A 246 8.01 4.82 16.06
CA ASP A 246 8.27 3.47 15.56
C ASP A 246 9.12 2.67 16.53
N ASP A 247 10.21 3.26 17.04
CA ASP A 247 11.10 2.60 18.00
C ASP A 247 10.39 2.37 19.35
N ALA A 248 9.63 3.34 19.83
CA ALA A 248 8.87 3.23 21.07
C ALA A 248 7.83 2.09 21.04
N SER A 249 7.30 1.76 19.86
CA SER A 249 6.31 0.69 19.68
C SER A 249 6.95 -0.69 19.39
N SER A 250 8.27 -0.79 19.30
CA SER A 250 8.97 -2.03 18.91
C SER A 250 8.66 -3.19 19.84
N LEU A 251 8.74 -2.98 21.18
CA LEU A 251 8.50 -4.04 22.15
C LEU A 251 7.07 -4.59 22.05
N ALA A 252 6.08 -3.74 21.85
CA ALA A 252 4.68 -4.18 21.72
C ALA A 252 4.49 -5.12 20.51
N ARG A 253 5.09 -4.77 19.37
CA ARG A 253 5.04 -5.62 18.16
C ARG A 253 5.79 -6.94 18.33
N ILE A 254 6.88 -6.96 19.06
CA ILE A 254 7.64 -8.16 19.40
C ILE A 254 6.81 -9.08 20.29
N GLU A 255 6.12 -8.54 21.30
CA GLU A 255 5.28 -9.33 22.21
C GLU A 255 4.14 -10.06 21.50
N GLU A 256 3.57 -9.47 20.44
CA GLU A 256 2.50 -10.10 19.66
C GLU A 256 2.94 -11.42 18.99
N VAL A 257 4.23 -11.56 18.67
CA VAL A 257 4.79 -12.74 17.98
C VAL A 257 5.76 -13.53 18.85
N ARG A 258 5.83 -13.25 20.16
CA ARG A 258 6.77 -13.87 21.09
C ARG A 258 6.87 -15.39 20.96
N PRO A 259 5.77 -16.15 20.80
CA PRO A 259 5.83 -17.61 20.72
C PRO A 259 6.52 -18.18 19.48
N ILE A 260 6.73 -17.36 18.44
CA ILE A 260 7.33 -17.80 17.17
C ILE A 260 8.71 -17.20 16.90
N LEU A 261 9.23 -16.38 17.80
CA LEU A 261 10.61 -15.87 17.71
C LEU A 261 11.63 -16.98 17.96
N ASP A 262 12.71 -16.98 17.15
CA ASP A 262 13.76 -17.98 17.20
C ASP A 262 14.92 -17.61 18.16
N VAL A 263 15.01 -16.35 18.58
CA VAL A 263 16.08 -15.83 19.43
C VAL A 263 15.51 -14.88 20.50
N PRO A 264 16.18 -14.78 21.68
CA PRO A 264 15.79 -13.81 22.71
C PRO A 264 16.04 -12.37 22.24
N ASP A 265 15.43 -11.40 22.89
CA ASP A 265 15.62 -9.98 22.59
C ASP A 265 17.03 -9.50 22.95
N ASP A 266 17.56 -8.60 22.15
CA ASP A 266 18.72 -7.77 22.48
C ASP A 266 18.28 -6.28 22.49
N PRO A 267 18.19 -5.64 23.66
CA PRO A 267 17.80 -4.22 23.75
C PRO A 267 18.69 -3.25 22.97
N ASN A 268 19.94 -3.61 22.70
CA ASN A 268 20.88 -2.79 21.93
C ASN A 268 20.62 -2.88 20.42
N LEU A 269 19.97 -3.94 19.97
CA LEU A 269 19.66 -4.17 18.56
C LEU A 269 18.19 -3.88 18.22
N MET A 270 17.33 -3.79 19.25
CA MET A 270 15.90 -3.55 19.08
C MET A 270 15.63 -2.22 18.38
N ARG A 271 14.97 -2.27 17.26
CA ARG A 271 14.64 -1.11 16.45
C ARG A 271 13.60 -1.42 15.39
N THR A 272 13.05 -0.37 14.79
CA THR A 272 12.18 -0.48 13.60
C THR A 272 12.95 -0.09 12.34
N GLU A 273 12.72 -0.84 11.27
CA GLU A 273 13.18 -0.57 9.91
C GLU A 273 12.01 -0.67 8.94
N PHE A 274 12.16 -0.15 7.71
CA PHE A 274 11.18 -0.31 6.65
C PHE A 274 11.74 -1.27 5.60
N TYR A 275 11.14 -2.46 5.51
CA TYR A 275 11.68 -3.52 4.68
C TYR A 275 11.24 -3.42 3.22
N GLY A 276 10.01 -3.02 2.98
CA GLY A 276 9.40 -2.88 1.66
C GLY A 276 8.28 -1.85 1.69
N ILE A 277 7.72 -1.57 0.53
CA ILE A 277 6.61 -0.64 0.34
C ILE A 277 5.77 -1.09 -0.86
N GLY A 278 4.46 -1.28 -0.69
CA GLY A 278 3.51 -1.37 -1.80
C GLY A 278 2.84 -0.02 -2.01
N ALA A 279 2.54 0.37 -3.23
CA ALA A 279 1.91 1.65 -3.51
C ALA A 279 0.47 1.50 -4.02
N TYR A 280 -0.36 2.49 -3.76
CA TYR A 280 -1.65 2.69 -4.41
C TYR A 280 -1.79 4.17 -4.79
N PRO A 281 -1.60 4.53 -6.06
CA PRO A 281 -1.87 5.89 -6.54
C PRO A 281 -3.39 6.09 -6.61
N ALA A 282 -3.94 6.77 -5.59
CA ALA A 282 -5.30 7.29 -5.59
C ALA A 282 -5.37 8.60 -6.40
N GLU A 283 -6.57 9.13 -6.62
CA GLU A 283 -6.73 10.30 -7.49
C GLU A 283 -6.00 11.55 -6.97
N SER A 284 -6.00 11.78 -5.65
CA SER A 284 -5.42 13.00 -5.04
C SER A 284 -4.14 12.77 -4.24
N CYS A 285 -3.78 11.53 -3.97
CA CYS A 285 -2.60 11.18 -3.19
C CYS A 285 -2.09 9.80 -3.56
N THR A 286 -0.88 9.47 -3.12
CA THR A 286 -0.38 8.10 -3.18
C THR A 286 -0.40 7.52 -1.77
N LEU A 287 -1.08 6.38 -1.61
CA LEU A 287 -1.01 5.58 -0.39
C LEU A 287 0.15 4.59 -0.51
N ALA A 288 0.76 4.27 0.61
CA ALA A 288 1.78 3.24 0.70
C ALA A 288 1.49 2.27 1.84
N PHE A 289 1.64 0.98 1.55
CA PHE A 289 1.59 -0.11 2.51
C PHE A 289 3.04 -0.43 2.90
N VAL A 290 3.50 0.23 3.95
CA VAL A 290 4.89 0.14 4.42
C VAL A 290 5.08 -1.16 5.19
N TRP A 291 6.08 -1.97 4.82
CA TRP A 291 6.45 -3.19 5.54
C TRP A 291 7.31 -2.79 6.74
N VAL A 292 6.65 -2.62 7.87
CA VAL A 292 7.28 -2.22 9.12
C VAL A 292 7.91 -3.45 9.75
N PHE A 293 9.21 -3.53 9.66
CA PHE A 293 10.01 -4.60 10.23
C PHE A 293 10.54 -4.20 11.61
N THR A 294 10.20 -4.97 12.61
CA THR A 294 10.69 -4.74 13.99
C THR A 294 11.73 -5.78 14.33
N ILE A 295 12.96 -5.35 14.52
CA ILE A 295 14.07 -6.21 14.88
C ILE A 295 14.08 -6.39 16.40
N ASN A 296 14.11 -7.65 16.86
CA ASN A 296 14.34 -7.97 18.25
C ASN A 296 15.80 -8.39 18.53
N ASN A 297 16.48 -8.96 17.52
CA ASN A 297 17.89 -9.41 17.62
C ASN A 297 18.44 -9.69 16.20
N ASN A 298 19.70 -10.11 16.12
CA ASN A 298 20.21 -10.82 14.96
C ASN A 298 19.68 -12.26 14.94
N ALA A 299 19.36 -12.76 13.75
CA ALA A 299 18.99 -14.15 13.58
C ALA A 299 20.18 -15.08 13.91
N ARG A 300 19.89 -16.30 14.30
CA ARG A 300 20.91 -17.26 14.71
C ARG A 300 21.94 -17.56 13.62
N TYR A 301 21.53 -17.49 12.35
CA TYR A 301 22.38 -17.77 11.19
C TYR A 301 22.33 -16.64 10.16
N GLY A 302 22.82 -15.47 10.55
CA GLY A 302 22.83 -14.28 9.70
C GLY A 302 21.50 -13.54 9.69
N ASN A 303 21.47 -12.39 9.05
CA ASN A 303 20.33 -11.48 8.98
C ASN A 303 19.78 -11.06 10.37
N GLN A 304 18.62 -10.40 10.40
CA GLN A 304 17.95 -9.98 11.63
C GLN A 304 16.66 -10.79 11.85
N GLU A 305 16.27 -10.91 13.11
CA GLU A 305 15.05 -11.58 13.55
C GLU A 305 13.98 -10.54 13.95
N GLY A 306 12.72 -10.91 13.74
CA GLY A 306 11.57 -10.15 14.22
C GLY A 306 10.38 -10.16 13.28
N PRO A 307 9.23 -9.60 13.73
CA PRO A 307 8.00 -9.55 12.96
C PRO A 307 7.98 -8.45 11.90
N GLY A 308 7.15 -8.66 10.86
CA GLY A 308 6.77 -7.65 9.89
C GLY A 308 5.27 -7.40 9.90
N GLU A 309 4.86 -6.15 9.69
CA GLU A 309 3.46 -5.76 9.54
C GLU A 309 3.29 -4.66 8.48
N LEU A 310 2.07 -4.47 8.00
CA LEU A 310 1.76 -3.43 7.01
C LEU A 310 1.12 -2.23 7.68
N GLN A 311 1.74 -1.05 7.55
CA GLN A 311 1.17 0.21 8.03
C GLN A 311 0.95 1.19 6.88
N LEU A 312 -0.11 1.99 6.98
CA LEU A 312 -0.46 2.97 5.96
C LEU A 312 0.42 4.22 6.07
N ALA A 313 0.95 4.66 4.92
CA ALA A 313 1.53 5.98 4.74
C ALA A 313 0.83 6.70 3.58
N VAL A 314 0.93 8.01 3.53
CA VAL A 314 0.33 8.84 2.49
C VAL A 314 1.28 9.94 2.07
N SER A 315 1.29 10.25 0.76
CA SER A 315 2.01 11.39 0.19
C SER A 315 1.21 12.01 -0.95
N ARG A 316 1.24 13.34 -1.05
CA ARG A 316 0.63 14.07 -2.17
C ARG A 316 1.64 14.43 -3.27
N ASP A 317 2.94 14.28 -3.01
CA ASP A 317 4.03 14.65 -3.92
C ASP A 317 5.08 13.55 -4.13
N LEU A 318 4.94 12.37 -3.48
CA LEU A 318 5.88 11.25 -3.42
C LEU A 318 7.14 11.50 -2.56
N GLU A 319 7.40 12.73 -2.17
CA GLU A 319 8.60 13.12 -1.42
C GLU A 319 8.33 13.26 0.07
N ASN A 320 7.20 13.87 0.42
CA ASN A 320 6.79 14.11 1.80
C ASN A 320 5.73 13.07 2.19
N TRP A 321 6.09 12.21 3.15
CA TRP A 321 5.23 11.11 3.59
C TRP A 321 4.78 11.30 5.02
N GLU A 322 3.49 11.11 5.26
CA GLU A 322 2.88 11.07 6.58
C GLU A 322 2.43 9.65 6.92
N ARG A 323 2.52 9.32 8.20
CA ARG A 323 2.01 8.05 8.76
C ARG A 323 1.16 8.38 9.99
N PRO A 324 -0.09 8.80 9.79
CA PRO A 324 -0.97 9.23 10.89
C PRO A 324 -1.31 8.06 11.84
N PHE A 325 -1.40 6.85 11.30
CA PHE A 325 -1.66 5.61 12.04
C PHE A 325 -0.39 4.78 12.20
N ARG A 326 -0.22 4.17 13.39
CA ARG A 326 0.93 3.33 13.73
C ARG A 326 0.49 1.90 14.08
N THR A 327 -0.67 1.52 13.58
CA THR A 327 -1.26 0.18 13.70
C THR A 327 -1.35 -0.47 12.33
N PRO A 328 -1.37 -1.80 12.26
CA PRO A 328 -1.45 -2.51 10.97
C PRO A 328 -2.72 -2.17 10.21
N CYS A 329 -2.60 -1.87 8.90
CA CYS A 329 -3.75 -1.71 8.01
C CYS A 329 -4.30 -3.06 7.51
N VAL A 330 -3.49 -4.12 7.57
CA VAL A 330 -3.91 -5.53 7.45
C VAL A 330 -3.44 -6.23 8.71
N PRO A 331 -4.33 -6.62 9.63
CA PRO A 331 -3.96 -7.30 10.87
C PRO A 331 -3.29 -8.65 10.59
N ARG A 332 -2.25 -8.99 11.35
CA ARG A 332 -1.68 -10.35 11.31
C ARG A 332 -2.72 -11.39 11.74
N GLY A 333 -2.56 -12.62 11.29
CA GLY A 333 -3.28 -13.78 11.79
C GLY A 333 -2.90 -14.08 13.26
N LYS A 334 -3.70 -14.90 13.91
CA LYS A 334 -3.36 -15.44 15.25
C LYS A 334 -2.15 -16.35 15.15
N ILE A 335 -1.39 -16.46 16.25
CA ILE A 335 -0.28 -17.42 16.32
C ILE A 335 -0.75 -18.82 15.92
N GLY A 336 -0.04 -19.38 14.93
CA GLY A 336 -0.37 -20.66 14.30
C GLY A 336 -1.15 -20.53 12.97
N GLU A 337 -1.65 -19.36 12.62
CA GLU A 337 -2.20 -19.11 11.29
C GLU A 337 -1.07 -18.84 10.29
N TRP A 338 -1.37 -18.96 9.01
CA TRP A 338 -0.39 -18.90 7.92
C TRP A 338 0.29 -17.53 7.76
N ASP A 339 -0.33 -16.46 8.25
CA ASP A 339 0.11 -15.08 8.10
C ASP A 339 0.30 -14.36 9.46
N CYS A 340 0.78 -15.09 10.47
CA CYS A 340 0.97 -14.53 11.81
C CYS A 340 2.34 -13.88 12.06
N GLY A 341 3.31 -14.05 11.14
CA GLY A 341 4.70 -13.66 11.38
C GLY A 341 5.16 -12.42 10.63
N PHE A 342 5.44 -12.54 9.35
CA PHE A 342 5.99 -11.48 8.51
C PHE A 342 5.12 -11.23 7.27
N PHE A 343 5.01 -9.94 6.86
CA PHE A 343 4.26 -9.53 5.69
C PHE A 343 5.14 -8.82 4.67
N ASP A 344 4.84 -9.08 3.40
CA ASP A 344 5.28 -8.34 2.22
C ASP A 344 4.07 -8.04 1.32
N THR A 345 4.22 -7.24 0.28
CA THR A 345 3.14 -6.91 -0.64
C THR A 345 3.60 -6.86 -2.09
N GLN A 346 2.65 -6.93 -3.00
CA GLN A 346 2.87 -6.52 -4.38
C GLN A 346 3.30 -5.05 -4.47
N SER A 347 3.94 -4.69 -5.58
CA SER A 347 4.48 -3.35 -5.79
C SER A 347 3.39 -2.27 -5.89
N ARG A 348 2.27 -2.58 -6.51
CA ARG A 348 1.15 -1.66 -6.69
C ARG A 348 -0.18 -2.38 -6.46
N ALA A 349 -1.00 -1.90 -5.53
CA ALA A 349 -2.37 -2.36 -5.35
C ALA A 349 -3.24 -2.00 -6.57
N LEU A 350 -4.21 -2.85 -6.87
CA LEU A 350 -5.08 -2.72 -8.04
C LEU A 350 -6.43 -2.12 -7.66
N ARG A 351 -6.94 -1.23 -8.51
CA ARG A 351 -8.36 -0.90 -8.49
C ARG A 351 -9.12 -1.93 -9.34
N VAL A 352 -10.07 -2.63 -8.73
CA VAL A 352 -10.94 -3.62 -9.37
C VAL A 352 -12.39 -3.17 -9.14
N GLY A 353 -12.97 -2.50 -10.12
CA GLY A 353 -14.28 -1.87 -9.97
C GLY A 353 -14.28 -0.83 -8.85
N ASP A 354 -15.11 -1.05 -7.85
CA ASP A 354 -15.25 -0.22 -6.65
C ASP A 354 -14.47 -0.77 -5.44
N GLU A 355 -13.45 -1.57 -5.68
CA GLU A 355 -12.57 -2.11 -4.65
C GLU A 355 -11.10 -1.80 -4.95
N VAL A 356 -10.28 -1.80 -3.90
CA VAL A 356 -8.81 -1.78 -3.98
C VAL A 356 -8.28 -3.10 -3.44
N TRP A 357 -7.55 -3.81 -4.29
CA TRP A 357 -7.01 -5.15 -4.05
C TRP A 357 -5.51 -5.08 -3.80
N LEU A 358 -5.09 -5.53 -2.63
CA LEU A 358 -3.69 -5.68 -2.24
C LEU A 358 -3.36 -7.15 -2.06
N TYR A 359 -2.60 -7.73 -2.99
CA TYR A 359 -2.02 -9.03 -2.75
C TYR A 359 -0.85 -8.88 -1.78
N TYR A 360 -0.81 -9.73 -0.77
CA TYR A 360 0.23 -9.72 0.24
C TYR A 360 0.80 -11.12 0.47
N GLY A 361 2.10 -11.18 0.69
CA GLY A 361 2.75 -12.36 1.23
C GLY A 361 2.55 -12.38 2.75
N GLY A 362 2.27 -13.56 3.27
CA GLY A 362 2.20 -13.80 4.69
C GLY A 362 2.98 -15.04 5.04
N SER A 363 3.64 -15.02 6.20
CA SER A 363 4.36 -16.18 6.71
C SER A 363 3.92 -16.55 8.11
N SER A 364 4.00 -17.85 8.42
CA SER A 364 3.77 -18.39 9.76
C SER A 364 5.00 -18.27 10.66
N TYR A 365 6.01 -17.52 10.23
CA TYR A 365 7.31 -17.35 10.87
C TYR A 365 7.78 -15.91 10.77
N THR A 366 8.80 -15.56 11.55
CA THR A 366 9.43 -14.25 11.55
C THR A 366 10.64 -14.19 10.61
N HIS A 367 11.20 -13.01 10.37
CA HIS A 367 12.19 -12.75 9.32
C HIS A 367 13.44 -13.61 9.37
N GLY A 368 13.93 -13.99 10.54
CA GLY A 368 15.15 -14.80 10.70
C GLY A 368 15.00 -16.28 10.38
N THR A 369 13.78 -16.80 10.39
CA THR A 369 13.48 -18.23 10.20
C THR A 369 14.01 -18.85 8.90
N PRO A 370 13.96 -18.18 7.72
CA PRO A 370 14.55 -18.73 6.49
C PRO A 370 16.04 -19.02 6.59
N CYS A 371 16.82 -18.19 7.28
CA CYS A 371 18.24 -18.44 7.50
C CYS A 371 18.46 -19.70 8.34
N LEU A 372 17.65 -19.88 9.36
CA LEU A 372 17.67 -21.06 10.22
C LEU A 372 17.28 -22.34 9.44
N TYR A 373 16.29 -22.25 8.57
CA TYR A 373 15.90 -23.35 7.69
C TYR A 373 17.04 -23.81 6.77
N ARG A 374 17.72 -22.87 6.13
CA ARG A 374 18.86 -23.16 5.24
C ARG A 374 20.02 -23.81 6.00
N ALA A 375 20.28 -23.41 7.25
CA ALA A 375 21.38 -23.93 8.05
C ALA A 375 21.10 -25.29 8.70
N GLU A 376 19.88 -25.53 9.18
CA GLU A 376 19.50 -26.72 9.95
C GLU A 376 18.78 -27.78 9.12
N GLY A 377 18.48 -27.52 7.84
CA GLY A 377 17.88 -28.48 6.92
C GLY A 377 16.36 -28.62 7.00
N THR A 378 15.83 -29.62 6.31
CA THR A 378 14.43 -29.72 5.86
C THR A 378 13.35 -29.91 6.93
N GLY A 379 13.70 -30.19 8.18
CA GLY A 379 12.70 -30.42 9.25
C GLY A 379 11.77 -29.25 9.53
N ARG A 380 12.14 -28.03 9.15
CA ARG A 380 11.34 -26.83 9.34
C ARG A 380 10.37 -26.52 8.21
N GLY A 381 10.63 -26.93 6.98
CA GLY A 381 9.79 -26.68 5.83
C GLY A 381 8.38 -27.28 5.91
N THR A 382 8.18 -28.29 6.77
CA THR A 382 6.86 -28.83 7.07
C THR A 382 6.10 -28.04 8.14
N LYS A 383 6.80 -27.25 8.94
CA LYS A 383 6.25 -26.48 10.08
C LYS A 383 5.95 -25.04 9.70
N TYR A 384 6.73 -24.46 8.79
CA TYR A 384 6.65 -23.06 8.42
C TYR A 384 6.16 -22.90 6.98
N THR A 385 5.26 -21.96 6.75
CA THR A 385 4.67 -21.68 5.44
C THR A 385 4.78 -20.20 5.10
N GLY A 386 5.12 -19.91 3.84
CA GLY A 386 4.94 -18.62 3.21
C GLY A 386 3.97 -18.77 2.05
N SER A 387 2.99 -17.90 1.96
CA SER A 387 1.91 -17.99 0.98
C SER A 387 1.42 -16.59 0.58
N ILE A 388 0.62 -16.50 -0.48
CA ILE A 388 0.10 -15.24 -0.98
C ILE A 388 -1.41 -15.17 -0.73
N GLY A 389 -1.85 -14.08 -0.14
CA GLY A 389 -3.25 -13.76 0.11
C GLY A 389 -3.66 -12.44 -0.50
N LEU A 390 -4.92 -12.06 -0.29
CA LEU A 390 -5.54 -10.85 -0.79
C LEU A 390 -6.24 -10.12 0.35
N ALA A 391 -5.97 -8.81 0.47
CA ALA A 391 -6.69 -7.87 1.32
C ALA A 391 -7.43 -6.86 0.44
N ILE A 392 -8.66 -6.50 0.81
CA ILE A 392 -9.57 -5.70 -0.01
C ILE A 392 -10.13 -4.54 0.80
N TRP A 393 -10.10 -3.35 0.23
CA TRP A 393 -10.85 -2.18 0.70
C TRP A 393 -11.92 -1.81 -0.32
N GLN A 394 -13.01 -1.24 0.14
CA GLN A 394 -13.87 -0.47 -0.76
C GLN A 394 -13.14 0.79 -1.23
N LEU A 395 -13.42 1.23 -2.44
CA LEU A 395 -12.74 2.38 -3.07
C LEU A 395 -12.77 3.59 -2.15
N ASP A 396 -11.60 4.19 -1.92
CA ASP A 396 -11.35 5.39 -1.11
C ASP A 396 -11.68 5.23 0.39
N ARG A 397 -11.95 4.03 0.91
CA ARG A 397 -12.26 3.75 2.31
C ARG A 397 -11.08 3.19 3.08
N PHE A 398 -10.01 3.98 3.19
CA PHE A 398 -8.82 3.62 3.99
C PHE A 398 -8.85 4.23 5.39
N VAL A 399 -9.49 5.38 5.53
CA VAL A 399 -9.69 6.08 6.79
C VAL A 399 -11.09 6.66 6.79
N SER A 400 -11.79 6.58 7.91
CA SER A 400 -13.08 7.24 8.13
C SER A 400 -12.95 8.39 9.11
N VAL A 401 -13.79 9.39 8.92
CA VAL A 401 -14.10 10.42 9.92
C VAL A 401 -15.42 10.03 10.57
N ASP A 402 -15.34 9.57 11.81
CA ASP A 402 -16.47 8.97 12.53
C ASP A 402 -17.12 9.98 13.47
N ALA A 403 -18.42 10.11 13.40
CA ALA A 403 -19.21 10.91 14.33
C ALA A 403 -20.18 10.06 15.15
N PRO A 404 -20.34 10.34 16.47
CA PRO A 404 -21.31 9.68 17.32
C PRO A 404 -22.76 10.15 17.08
N ALA A 405 -23.72 9.58 17.83
CA ALA A 405 -25.13 9.91 17.74
C ALA A 405 -25.45 11.36 18.15
N GLU A 406 -24.62 11.94 19.01
CA GLU A 406 -24.71 13.35 19.42
C GLU A 406 -24.33 14.32 18.31
N GLY A 407 -23.69 13.80 17.27
CA GLY A 407 -23.21 14.55 16.13
C GLY A 407 -21.80 15.09 16.28
N GLY A 408 -21.17 15.38 15.15
CA GLY A 408 -19.86 15.99 15.03
C GLY A 408 -19.76 16.81 13.75
N THR A 409 -18.69 17.58 13.61
CA THR A 409 -18.49 18.46 12.45
C THR A 409 -17.07 18.38 11.95
N LEU A 410 -16.91 18.27 10.63
CA LEU A 410 -15.64 18.40 9.93
C LEU A 410 -15.69 19.58 8.99
N THR A 411 -14.73 20.50 9.10
CA THR A 411 -14.59 21.68 8.23
C THR A 411 -13.31 21.58 7.42
N THR A 412 -13.39 21.74 6.09
CA THR A 412 -12.20 21.70 5.24
C THR A 412 -11.46 23.02 5.24
N ALA A 413 -10.18 23.00 4.86
CA ALA A 413 -9.51 24.16 4.32
C ALA A 413 -10.23 24.64 3.06
N PRO A 414 -10.04 25.93 2.61
CA PRO A 414 -10.59 26.38 1.35
C PRO A 414 -10.09 25.54 0.17
N VAL A 415 -11.01 25.12 -0.70
CA VAL A 415 -10.70 24.33 -1.91
C VAL A 415 -11.23 25.03 -3.16
N VAL A 416 -10.58 24.84 -4.30
CA VAL A 416 -11.05 25.21 -5.63
C VAL A 416 -11.27 23.93 -6.43
N PHE A 417 -12.38 23.84 -7.16
CA PHE A 417 -12.78 22.65 -7.90
C PHE A 417 -13.26 22.97 -9.32
N THR A 418 -13.45 21.94 -10.14
CA THR A 418 -13.87 22.07 -11.56
C THR A 418 -15.15 21.29 -11.91
N GLY A 419 -15.76 20.56 -11.01
CA GLY A 419 -16.97 19.77 -11.26
C GLY A 419 -18.26 20.58 -11.27
N ASP A 420 -19.36 19.93 -11.59
CA ASP A 420 -20.73 20.49 -11.58
C ASP A 420 -21.63 19.92 -10.48
N ARG A 421 -21.19 18.85 -9.80
CA ARG A 421 -21.86 18.25 -8.65
C ARG A 421 -20.86 17.79 -7.59
N LEU A 422 -21.33 17.71 -6.35
CA LEU A 422 -20.56 17.14 -5.24
C LEU A 422 -21.01 15.71 -4.99
N GLU A 423 -20.07 14.78 -4.92
CA GLU A 423 -20.26 13.41 -4.48
C GLU A 423 -19.56 13.20 -3.13
N VAL A 424 -20.17 12.41 -2.24
CA VAL A 424 -19.66 12.08 -0.92
C VAL A 424 -19.63 10.55 -0.73
N ASN A 425 -18.49 10.03 -0.35
CA ASN A 425 -18.33 8.63 0.07
C ASN A 425 -18.58 8.58 1.59
N ALA A 426 -19.72 8.03 1.98
CA ALA A 426 -20.12 7.98 3.38
C ALA A 426 -21.01 6.76 3.67
N ARG A 427 -21.04 6.39 4.94
CA ARG A 427 -21.93 5.38 5.49
C ARG A 427 -22.59 5.94 6.75
N THR A 428 -23.89 5.74 6.91
CA THR A 428 -24.63 6.14 8.12
C THR A 428 -25.30 4.94 8.77
N LYS A 429 -25.49 4.99 10.08
CA LYS A 429 -26.43 4.09 10.76
C LYS A 429 -27.87 4.46 10.45
N ALA A 430 -28.84 3.66 10.87
CA ALA A 430 -30.25 3.81 10.52
C ALA A 430 -30.86 5.21 10.86
N ALA A 431 -30.41 5.82 11.96
CA ALA A 431 -30.85 7.16 12.39
C ALA A 431 -29.79 8.24 12.09
N GLY A 432 -28.72 7.87 11.39
CA GLY A 432 -27.60 8.74 11.09
C GLY A 432 -27.81 9.56 9.83
N SER A 433 -27.02 10.61 9.68
CA SER A 433 -27.04 11.46 8.50
C SER A 433 -25.73 12.22 8.31
N VAL A 434 -25.48 12.64 7.06
CA VAL A 434 -24.48 13.64 6.71
C VAL A 434 -25.18 14.80 6.03
N VAL A 435 -24.94 16.03 6.52
CA VAL A 435 -25.42 17.27 5.90
C VAL A 435 -24.21 18.09 5.49
N VAL A 436 -24.18 18.58 4.25
CA VAL A 436 -23.09 19.37 3.71
C VAL A 436 -23.49 20.82 3.53
N ARG A 437 -22.66 21.72 4.08
CA ARG A 437 -22.77 23.16 3.83
C ARG A 437 -21.58 23.61 2.99
N LEU A 438 -21.86 24.47 1.98
CA LEU A 438 -20.79 25.17 1.27
C LEU A 438 -20.73 26.61 1.79
N CYS A 439 -19.52 27.00 2.19
CA CYS A 439 -19.26 28.30 2.79
C CYS A 439 -18.20 29.07 1.97
N ASP A 440 -18.17 30.38 2.14
CA ASP A 440 -17.04 31.19 1.67
C ASP A 440 -15.75 30.91 2.50
N ALA A 441 -14.64 31.51 2.12
CA ALA A 441 -13.37 31.33 2.81
C ALA A 441 -13.40 31.78 4.30
N ALA A 442 -14.30 32.69 4.66
CA ALA A 442 -14.53 33.13 6.03
C ALA A 442 -15.42 32.17 6.85
N GLY A 443 -16.00 31.14 6.21
CA GLY A 443 -16.88 30.16 6.85
C GLY A 443 -18.35 30.58 6.88
N LYS A 444 -18.74 31.63 6.19
CA LYS A 444 -20.13 32.04 6.06
C LYS A 444 -20.85 31.19 5.01
N PRO A 445 -22.01 30.57 5.32
CA PRO A 445 -22.74 29.78 4.35
C PRO A 445 -23.11 30.60 3.09
N LEU A 446 -22.89 29.98 1.93
CA LEU A 446 -23.28 30.54 0.65
C LEU A 446 -24.80 30.44 0.45
N GLU A 447 -25.37 31.42 -0.21
CA GLU A 447 -26.81 31.43 -0.51
C GLU A 447 -27.20 30.20 -1.35
N GLY A 448 -28.26 29.51 -0.92
CA GLY A 448 -28.70 28.25 -1.54
C GLY A 448 -27.92 27.00 -1.10
N TYR A 449 -26.82 27.13 -0.32
CA TYR A 449 -25.96 26.00 0.09
C TYR A 449 -25.78 25.94 1.62
N ALA A 450 -26.65 26.53 2.41
CA ALA A 450 -26.54 26.58 3.87
C ALA A 450 -26.79 25.22 4.57
N GLY A 451 -27.29 24.23 3.85
CA GLY A 451 -27.47 22.85 4.32
C GLY A 451 -28.02 21.99 3.19
N SER A 452 -27.39 20.88 2.91
CA SER A 452 -27.87 19.92 1.91
C SER A 452 -29.08 19.14 2.40
N ASP A 453 -29.76 18.48 1.48
CA ASP A 453 -30.67 17.41 1.84
C ASP A 453 -29.88 16.34 2.61
N PRO A 454 -30.45 15.71 3.67
CA PRO A 454 -29.72 14.73 4.46
C PRO A 454 -29.30 13.50 3.65
N ILE A 455 -28.03 13.16 3.67
CA ILE A 455 -27.46 11.94 3.09
C ILE A 455 -27.62 10.83 4.12
N THR A 456 -28.17 9.68 3.71
CA THR A 456 -28.34 8.49 4.55
C THR A 456 -27.99 7.22 3.79
N GLY A 457 -27.67 6.13 4.51
CA GLY A 457 -27.33 4.84 3.94
C GLY A 457 -25.83 4.67 3.69
N ASP A 458 -25.49 3.72 2.83
CA ASP A 458 -24.11 3.36 2.48
C ASP A 458 -23.90 3.49 0.98
N SER A 459 -23.08 4.44 0.54
CA SER A 459 -22.71 4.61 -0.86
C SER A 459 -21.30 5.20 -0.98
N LEU A 460 -20.60 4.77 -2.03
CA LEU A 460 -19.32 5.37 -2.41
C LEU A 460 -19.50 6.75 -3.09
N ARG A 461 -20.73 7.06 -3.56
CA ARG A 461 -21.03 8.25 -4.40
C ARG A 461 -22.43 8.75 -4.11
N HIS A 462 -22.65 9.26 -2.91
CA HIS A 462 -23.88 10.02 -2.63
C HIS A 462 -23.81 11.35 -3.36
N VAL A 463 -24.69 11.58 -4.31
CA VAL A 463 -24.82 12.91 -4.94
C VAL A 463 -25.48 13.86 -3.96
N VAL A 464 -24.79 14.94 -3.61
CA VAL A 464 -25.29 15.94 -2.67
C VAL A 464 -26.27 16.86 -3.38
N THR A 465 -27.44 17.11 -2.75
CA THR A 465 -28.45 18.04 -3.26
C THR A 465 -28.84 19.07 -2.20
N TRP A 466 -29.23 20.23 -2.66
CA TRP A 466 -29.74 21.32 -1.84
C TRP A 466 -31.16 21.68 -2.33
N GLY A 467 -32.18 21.21 -1.60
CA GLY A 467 -33.58 21.30 -2.04
C GLY A 467 -33.80 20.60 -3.38
N GLY A 468 -33.22 19.41 -3.54
CA GLY A 468 -33.28 18.57 -4.74
C GLY A 468 -32.39 19.03 -5.92
N LYS A 469 -31.60 20.11 -5.78
CA LYS A 469 -30.68 20.61 -6.83
C LYS A 469 -29.25 20.13 -6.54
N LYS A 470 -28.59 19.55 -7.54
CA LYS A 470 -27.19 19.05 -7.42
C LYS A 470 -26.15 20.03 -7.98
N ASP A 471 -26.55 21.01 -8.78
CA ASP A 471 -25.66 21.88 -9.55
C ASP A 471 -24.88 22.84 -8.65
N VAL A 472 -23.55 22.76 -8.73
CA VAL A 472 -22.59 23.66 -8.06
C VAL A 472 -21.70 24.42 -9.04
N THR A 473 -22.02 24.41 -10.35
CA THR A 473 -21.20 25.02 -11.42
C THR A 473 -20.88 26.48 -11.15
N SER A 474 -21.82 27.23 -10.57
CA SER A 474 -21.63 28.64 -10.25
C SER A 474 -20.53 28.94 -9.23
N LEU A 475 -20.08 27.91 -8.49
CA LEU A 475 -19.01 27.94 -7.49
C LEU A 475 -17.67 27.44 -8.03
N ALA A 476 -17.65 26.75 -9.19
CA ALA A 476 -16.44 26.22 -9.78
C ALA A 476 -15.41 27.35 -10.03
N GLY A 477 -14.13 27.06 -9.75
CA GLY A 477 -13.03 28.02 -9.84
C GLY A 477 -12.99 29.07 -8.71
N LYS A 478 -13.93 29.03 -7.76
CA LYS A 478 -13.94 29.93 -6.59
C LYS A 478 -13.54 29.16 -5.32
N PRO A 479 -12.85 29.80 -4.37
CA PRO A 479 -12.56 29.18 -3.08
C PRO A 479 -13.87 28.91 -2.29
N VAL A 480 -14.08 27.64 -1.91
CA VAL A 480 -15.18 27.23 -1.04
C VAL A 480 -14.68 26.40 0.13
N VAL A 481 -15.36 26.47 1.25
CA VAL A 481 -15.14 25.64 2.43
C VAL A 481 -16.31 24.66 2.55
N LEU A 482 -16.03 23.38 2.65
CA LEU A 482 -17.04 22.38 2.94
C LEU A 482 -17.13 22.17 4.45
N VAL A 483 -18.35 22.16 4.96
CA VAL A 483 -18.63 21.79 6.35
C VAL A 483 -19.55 20.57 6.32
N PHE A 484 -19.06 19.45 6.88
CA PHE A 484 -19.81 18.22 7.01
C PHE A 484 -20.34 18.13 8.44
N ASP A 485 -21.65 18.23 8.61
CA ASP A 485 -22.34 17.93 9.87
C ASP A 485 -22.72 16.44 9.85
N LEU A 486 -22.10 15.68 10.75
CA LEU A 486 -22.15 14.21 10.79
C LEU A 486 -22.92 13.76 12.03
N LYS A 487 -23.75 12.73 11.90
CA LYS A 487 -24.46 12.10 13.02
C LYS A 487 -24.54 10.60 12.78
N ASP A 488 -24.06 9.76 13.72
CA ASP A 488 -23.99 8.29 13.54
C ASP A 488 -23.51 7.93 12.13
N ALA A 489 -22.42 8.53 11.70
CA ALA A 489 -21.92 8.47 10.32
C ALA A 489 -20.42 8.32 10.25
N GLU A 490 -19.97 7.73 9.16
CA GLU A 490 -18.59 7.60 8.73
C GLU A 490 -18.43 8.29 7.37
N LEU A 491 -17.56 9.28 7.28
CA LEU A 491 -17.21 10.01 6.07
C LEU A 491 -15.83 9.55 5.61
N PHE A 492 -15.68 9.15 4.35
CA PHE A 492 -14.41 8.62 3.82
C PHE A 492 -13.74 9.55 2.82
N ALA A 493 -14.53 10.13 1.89
CA ALA A 493 -14.01 10.99 0.83
C ALA A 493 -15.09 11.91 0.28
N PHE A 494 -14.66 12.92 -0.47
CA PHE A 494 -15.54 13.73 -1.31
C PHE A 494 -14.89 14.02 -2.66
N ALA A 495 -15.70 14.30 -3.69
CA ALA A 495 -15.23 14.70 -5.01
C ALA A 495 -16.22 15.65 -5.66
N PHE A 496 -15.71 16.65 -6.38
CA PHE A 496 -16.52 17.40 -7.33
C PHE A 496 -16.38 16.72 -8.69
N ARG A 497 -17.50 16.30 -9.28
CA ARG A 497 -17.50 15.54 -10.54
C ARG A 497 -18.21 16.33 -11.64
N LYS A 498 -17.92 15.98 -12.88
CA LYS A 498 -18.67 16.39 -14.06
C LYS A 498 -19.64 15.29 -14.47
N ASP A 499 -20.83 15.70 -14.97
CA ASP A 499 -21.79 14.76 -15.58
C ASP A 499 -21.23 14.08 -16.81
#